data_50f4e7fc2a93a2b0b15f374c72ea8369
#
_entry.id   50f4e7fc2a93a2b0b15f374c72ea8369
#
_cell.length_a   1.000
_cell.length_b   1.000
_cell.length_c   1.000
_cell.angle_alpha   90.00
_cell.angle_beta   90.00
_cell.angle_gamma   90.00
#
_symmetry.space_group_name_H-M   'P 1'
#
loop_
_entity.id
_entity.type
_entity.pdbx_description
1 polymer ?
#
loop_
_entity_poly.entity_id
_entity_poly.type
_entity_poly.pdbx_seq_one_letter_code
_entity_poly.pdbx_strand_id
1 'polypeptide(L)'
;MRKYEMLSILDAGTENQSEEIAKIEDVIKNLGGTVSKSDAWGKKTLAYPIRKKTEGFYVLFSFELEPSQTSELRRILGLRAYVYRQLMTVVDE
;
A
#
# COMPACT_ATOMS: atom_id res chain seq x y z
N MET A 1 14.05 -10.13 -9.60
CA MET A 1 12.89 -9.44 -8.99
C MET A 1 11.74 -9.34 -9.97
N ARG A 2 10.52 -9.27 -9.45
CA ARG A 2 9.34 -9.03 -10.26
C ARG A 2 8.77 -7.65 -10.00
N LYS A 3 8.04 -7.13 -10.99
CA LYS A 3 7.34 -5.86 -10.87
C LYS A 3 5.93 -6.09 -10.34
N TYR A 4 5.53 -5.28 -9.38
CA TYR A 4 4.22 -5.35 -8.75
C TYR A 4 3.57 -3.99 -8.72
N GLU A 5 2.25 -4.00 -8.73
CA GLU A 5 1.45 -2.84 -8.39
C GLU A 5 0.63 -3.20 -7.16
N MET A 6 0.56 -2.29 -6.20
CA MET A 6 -0.20 -2.52 -4.98
C MET A 6 -1.11 -1.32 -4.73
N LEU A 7 -2.42 -1.57 -4.79
CA LEU A 7 -3.39 -0.55 -4.42
C LEU A 7 -3.65 -0.67 -2.93
N SER A 8 -3.30 0.37 -2.19
CA SER A 8 -3.48 0.42 -0.75
C SER A 8 -4.58 1.40 -0.39
N ILE A 9 -5.46 0.99 0.53
CA ILE A 9 -6.49 1.85 1.09
C ILE A 9 -6.06 2.17 2.51
N LEU A 10 -5.74 3.44 2.76
CA LEU A 10 -5.23 3.91 4.03
C LEU A 10 -6.30 4.69 4.79
N ASP A 11 -6.05 4.95 6.06
CA ASP A 11 -6.94 5.75 6.91
C ASP A 11 -7.03 7.18 6.35
N ALA A 12 -8.22 7.58 5.92
CA ALA A 12 -8.45 8.92 5.39
C ALA A 12 -8.46 10.00 6.47
N GLY A 13 -8.58 9.62 7.74
CA GLY A 13 -8.58 10.53 8.87
C GLY A 13 -7.19 10.96 9.32
N THR A 14 -6.14 10.36 8.76
CA THR A 14 -4.76 10.71 9.09
C THR A 14 -4.40 12.05 8.45
N GLU A 15 -3.84 12.97 9.24
CA GLU A 15 -3.42 14.28 8.73
C GLU A 15 -2.16 14.22 7.88
N ASN A 16 -1.30 13.22 8.10
CA ASN A 16 0.00 13.09 7.45
C ASN A 16 0.04 11.90 6.50
N GLN A 17 -0.70 11.99 5.39
CA GLN A 17 -0.73 10.92 4.40
C GLN A 17 0.65 10.67 3.76
N SER A 18 1.42 11.72 3.52
CA SER A 18 2.76 11.56 2.93
C SER A 18 3.71 10.79 3.85
N GLU A 19 3.57 10.95 5.15
CA GLU A 19 4.36 10.21 6.14
C GLU A 19 3.97 8.72 6.13
N GLU A 20 2.68 8.42 6.04
CA GLU A 20 2.20 7.04 5.96
C GLU A 20 2.68 6.36 4.67
N ILE A 21 2.65 7.09 3.56
CA ILE A 21 3.17 6.60 2.28
C ILE A 21 4.66 6.30 2.40
N ALA A 22 5.43 7.19 3.01
CA ALA A 22 6.87 7.00 3.20
C ALA A 22 7.18 5.77 4.05
N LYS A 23 6.37 5.49 5.07
CA LYS A 23 6.53 4.30 5.91
C LYS A 23 6.33 3.01 5.10
N ILE A 24 5.35 3.00 4.21
CA ILE A 24 5.10 1.83 3.34
C ILE A 24 6.26 1.66 2.37
N GLU A 25 6.76 2.75 1.78
CA GLU A 25 7.93 2.69 0.90
C GLU A 25 9.14 2.12 1.63
N ASP A 26 9.36 2.52 2.88
CA ASP A 26 10.46 2.02 3.70
C ASP A 26 10.35 0.53 3.97
N VAL A 27 9.15 0.02 4.20
CA VAL A 27 8.93 -1.42 4.37
C VAL A 27 9.37 -2.17 3.12
N ILE A 28 8.98 -1.68 1.94
CA ILE A 28 9.37 -2.30 0.67
C ILE A 28 10.90 -2.29 0.50
N LYS A 29 11.53 -1.17 0.79
CA LYS A 29 12.99 -1.03 0.70
C LYS A 29 13.71 -1.96 1.68
N ASN A 30 13.20 -2.08 2.89
CA ASN A 30 13.80 -2.94 3.92
C ASN A 30 13.70 -4.42 3.55
N LEU A 31 12.77 -4.80 2.71
CA LEU A 31 12.64 -6.16 2.18
C LEU A 31 13.50 -6.38 0.92
N GLY A 32 14.31 -5.41 0.55
CA GLY A 32 15.18 -5.49 -0.61
C GLY A 32 14.55 -5.02 -1.91
N GLY A 33 13.38 -4.41 -1.84
CA GLY A 33 12.68 -3.92 -3.01
C GLY A 33 13.06 -2.50 -3.41
N THR A 34 12.56 -2.09 -4.56
CA THR A 34 12.76 -0.74 -5.10
C THR A 34 11.40 -0.18 -5.49
N VAL A 35 11.04 0.98 -4.94
CA VAL A 35 9.79 1.65 -5.29
C VAL A 35 10.05 2.56 -6.48
N SER A 36 9.33 2.34 -7.58
CA SER A 36 9.45 3.15 -8.78
C SER A 36 8.46 4.30 -8.81
N LYS A 37 7.28 4.13 -8.18
CA LYS A 37 6.24 5.15 -8.19
C LYS A 37 5.29 4.95 -7.01
N SER A 38 4.85 6.07 -6.45
CA SER A 38 3.78 6.10 -5.45
C SER A 38 2.78 7.15 -5.91
N ASP A 39 1.63 6.71 -6.41
CA ASP A 39 0.61 7.57 -6.98
C ASP A 39 -0.56 7.70 -6.01
N ALA A 40 -0.69 8.87 -5.41
CA ALA A 40 -1.77 9.13 -4.46
C ALA A 40 -3.03 9.55 -5.22
N TRP A 41 -4.07 8.73 -5.12
CA TRP A 41 -5.34 9.01 -5.78
C TRP A 41 -6.26 9.88 -4.91
N GLY A 42 -5.94 10.01 -3.63
CA GLY A 42 -6.70 10.84 -2.70
C GLY A 42 -7.83 10.09 -2.00
N LYS A 43 -8.66 10.85 -1.30
CA LYS A 43 -9.79 10.30 -0.56
C LYS A 43 -10.90 9.89 -1.52
N LYS A 44 -11.46 8.71 -1.28
CA LYS A 44 -12.59 8.20 -2.06
C LYS A 44 -13.58 7.54 -1.11
N THR A 45 -14.86 7.61 -1.48
CA THR A 45 -15.91 6.92 -0.75
C THR A 45 -15.78 5.42 -1.02
N LEU A 46 -15.79 4.62 0.05
CA LEU A 46 -15.73 3.18 -0.05
C LEU A 46 -17.08 2.63 -0.51
N ALA A 47 -17.06 1.54 -1.30
CA ALA A 47 -18.27 0.87 -1.75
C ALA A 47 -19.07 0.31 -0.57
N TYR A 48 -18.37 -0.09 0.49
CA TYR A 48 -18.95 -0.52 1.75
C TYR A 48 -17.99 -0.14 2.88
N PRO A 49 -18.49 0.09 4.10
CA PRO A 49 -17.64 0.52 5.20
C PRO A 49 -16.56 -0.51 5.56
N ILE A 50 -15.35 -0.04 5.85
CA ILE A 50 -14.28 -0.83 6.41
C ILE A 50 -14.01 -0.26 7.80
N ARG A 51 -14.09 -1.11 8.84
CA ARG A 51 -13.92 -0.68 10.24
C ARG A 51 -14.79 0.53 10.58
N LYS A 52 -16.03 0.53 10.08
CA LYS A 52 -17.01 1.62 10.26
C LYS A 52 -16.61 2.94 9.61
N LYS A 53 -15.60 2.93 8.74
CA LYS A 53 -15.20 4.12 7.97
C LYS A 53 -15.81 4.03 6.58
N THR A 54 -16.28 5.16 6.08
CA THR A 54 -16.91 5.25 4.76
C THR A 54 -15.98 5.81 3.71
N GLU A 55 -14.83 6.33 4.11
CA GLU A 55 -13.83 6.90 3.20
C GLU A 55 -12.47 6.24 3.40
N GLY A 56 -11.70 6.15 2.33
CA GLY A 56 -10.33 5.68 2.37
C GLY A 56 -9.43 6.57 1.52
N PHE A 57 -8.15 6.60 1.85
CA PHE A 57 -7.15 7.30 1.06
C PHE A 57 -6.44 6.26 0.17
N TYR A 58 -6.57 6.42 -1.15
CA TYR A 58 -6.07 5.44 -2.11
C TYR A 58 -4.70 5.83 -2.62
N VAL A 59 -3.77 4.88 -2.58
CA VAL A 59 -2.41 5.06 -3.12
C VAL A 59 -2.05 3.82 -3.92
N LEU A 60 -1.56 4.04 -5.14
CA LEU A 60 -1.05 2.96 -5.99
C LEU A 60 0.48 3.00 -5.95
N PHE A 61 1.08 1.92 -5.42
CA PHE A 61 2.53 1.76 -5.38
C PHE A 61 2.96 0.85 -6.53
N SER A 62 3.98 1.29 -7.28
CA SER A 62 4.64 0.46 -8.29
C SER A 62 6.05 0.17 -7.79
N PHE A 63 6.41 -1.10 -7.71
CA PHE A 63 7.69 -1.49 -7.11
C PHE A 63 8.20 -2.81 -7.67
N GLU A 64 9.46 -3.09 -7.42
CA GLU A 64 10.09 -4.37 -7.71
C GLU A 64 10.45 -5.05 -6.40
N LEU A 65 10.23 -6.34 -6.31
CA LEU A 65 10.48 -7.12 -5.10
C LEU A 65 10.71 -8.57 -5.47
N GLU A 66 11.52 -9.28 -4.68
CA GLU A 66 11.65 -10.72 -4.82
C GLU A 66 10.32 -11.40 -4.49
N PRO A 67 9.85 -12.33 -5.32
CA PRO A 67 8.58 -13.02 -5.05
C PRO A 67 8.50 -13.65 -3.67
N SER A 68 9.63 -14.12 -3.14
CA SER A 68 9.68 -14.73 -1.80
C SER A 68 9.38 -13.73 -0.67
N GLN A 69 9.47 -12.43 -0.94
CA GLN A 69 9.23 -11.38 0.06
C GLN A 69 7.81 -10.84 0.05
N THR A 70 6.99 -11.22 -0.92
CA THR A 70 5.62 -10.66 -1.03
C THR A 70 4.74 -11.04 0.15
N SER A 71 4.84 -12.25 0.67
CA SER A 71 4.05 -12.67 1.83
C SER A 71 4.46 -11.91 3.08
N GLU A 72 5.75 -11.62 3.24
CA GLU A 72 6.25 -10.82 4.36
C GLU A 72 5.76 -9.37 4.26
N LEU A 73 5.75 -8.79 3.08
CA LEU A 73 5.21 -7.46 2.85
C LEU A 73 3.74 -7.40 3.26
N ARG A 74 2.93 -8.36 2.81
CA ARG A 74 1.52 -8.45 3.17
C ARG A 74 1.32 -8.58 4.68
N ARG A 75 2.15 -9.40 5.32
CA ARG A 75 2.07 -9.61 6.76
C ARG A 75 2.33 -8.30 7.52
N ILE A 76 3.41 -7.61 7.15
CA ILE A 76 3.79 -6.35 7.81
C ILE A 76 2.69 -5.30 7.64
N LEU A 77 2.19 -5.13 6.42
CA LEU A 77 1.16 -4.14 6.13
C LEU A 77 -0.17 -4.49 6.81
N GLY A 78 -0.48 -5.76 6.93
CA GLY A 78 -1.68 -6.22 7.63
C GLY A 78 -1.67 -5.92 9.12
N LEU A 79 -0.49 -5.69 9.72
CA LEU A 79 -0.36 -5.34 11.13
C LEU A 79 -0.46 -3.83 11.37
N ARG A 80 -0.48 -3.02 10.32
CA ARG A 80 -0.51 -1.57 10.45
C ARG A 80 -1.95 -1.07 10.58
N ALA A 81 -2.24 -0.33 11.64
CA ALA A 81 -3.59 0.16 11.91
C ALA A 81 -4.10 1.13 10.85
N TYR A 82 -3.20 1.88 10.20
CA TYR A 82 -3.58 2.85 9.17
C TYR A 82 -3.77 2.23 7.79
N VAL A 83 -3.39 0.98 7.59
CA VAL A 83 -3.60 0.27 6.31
C VAL A 83 -4.88 -0.55 6.45
N TYR A 84 -5.95 -0.12 5.79
CA TYR A 84 -7.22 -0.82 5.86
C TYR A 84 -7.26 -2.03 4.94
N ARG A 85 -6.70 -1.89 3.74
CA ARG A 85 -6.75 -2.95 2.75
C ARG A 85 -5.65 -2.73 1.72
N GLN A 86 -5.19 -3.84 1.12
CA GLN A 86 -4.19 -3.80 0.06
C GLN A 86 -4.48 -4.89 -0.96
N LEU A 87 -4.32 -4.56 -2.22
CA LEU A 87 -4.46 -5.49 -3.34
C LEU A 87 -3.18 -5.44 -4.14
N MET A 88 -2.48 -6.56 -4.22
CA MET A 88 -1.20 -6.65 -4.92
C MET A 88 -1.38 -7.44 -6.21
N THR A 89 -0.87 -6.90 -7.30
CA THR A 89 -0.96 -7.50 -8.62
C THR A 89 0.44 -7.59 -9.25
N VAL A 90 0.72 -8.70 -9.88
CA VAL A 90 1.97 -8.84 -10.67
C VAL A 90 1.77 -8.09 -11.98
N VAL A 91 2.75 -7.27 -12.34
CA VAL A 91 2.73 -6.55 -13.60
C VAL A 91 3.39 -7.42 -14.65
N ASP A 92 2.62 -7.80 -15.65
CA ASP A 92 3.15 -8.54 -16.80
C ASP A 92 3.82 -7.56 -17.78
N GLU A 93 5.00 -7.96 -18.24
CA GLU A 93 5.72 -7.19 -19.23
C GLU A 93 5.51 -7.76 -20.62
#